data_4f98653839f01f1939877c84a2884ef6
#
_entry.id   4f98653839f01f1939877c84a2884ef6
#
_cell.length_a   1.000
_cell.length_b   1.000
_cell.length_c   1.000
_cell.angle_alpha   90.00
_cell.angle_beta   90.00
_cell.angle_gamma   90.00
#
_symmetry.space_group_name_H-M   'P 1'
#
loop_
_entity.id
_entity.type
_entity.pdbx_description
1 polymer ?
#
loop_
_entity_poly.entity_id
_entity_poly.type
_entity_poly.pdbx_seq_one_letter_code
_entity_poly.pdbx_strand_id
1 'polypeptide(L)'
;PIDLVIHLAGIPSPVFYKLKPLETFYLNSELCKIFLDFSLRKKSKFVFFSSSEIYGNPDIKNIPTKETYEGRVSSISDRSCYDESKRAGETYTYIYKNKFNLNCKIIRPFNFYGNGMKKNDKRVIPQFFYTAIKKKKIFPFSNGNQTRTYCHIIDAIPQIINVCFLGKKFVYNIGNSNEEISAYKLAKKIKKVMGEKSIKIKNIEYPKNYPRNEPLRRCPDVSNLKDEFNYIPSIEVTEGLKMFKKYAKREF
;
A
#
# COMPACT_ATOMS: atom_id res chain seq x y z
N PRO A 1 23.40 16.92 11.48
CA PRO A 1 22.34 17.40 10.59
C PRO A 1 21.48 16.27 10.11
N ILE A 2 20.18 16.52 9.88
CA ILE A 2 19.21 15.59 9.29
C ILE A 2 18.59 16.32 8.11
N ASP A 3 18.79 15.78 6.91
CA ASP A 3 18.34 16.41 5.67
C ASP A 3 16.94 15.97 5.25
N LEU A 4 16.53 14.72 5.62
CA LEU A 4 15.27 14.13 5.23
C LEU A 4 14.71 13.24 6.34
N VAL A 5 13.45 13.43 6.65
CA VAL A 5 12.64 12.56 7.51
C VAL A 5 11.59 11.86 6.66
N ILE A 6 11.59 10.53 6.68
CA ILE A 6 10.57 9.73 6.00
C ILE A 6 9.72 9.01 7.06
N HIS A 7 8.46 9.39 7.17
CA HIS A 7 7.53 8.79 8.12
C HIS A 7 6.82 7.58 7.51
N LEU A 8 7.39 6.39 7.77
CA LEU A 8 6.88 5.09 7.32
C LEU A 8 6.15 4.31 8.43
N ALA A 9 6.21 4.81 9.67
CA ALA A 9 5.61 4.12 10.81
C ALA A 9 4.09 4.00 10.63
N GLY A 10 3.57 2.79 10.78
CA GLY A 10 2.14 2.51 10.65
C GLY A 10 1.85 1.03 10.72
N ILE A 11 0.58 0.68 10.91
CA ILE A 11 0.08 -0.70 10.92
C ILE A 11 -0.75 -0.92 9.65
N PRO A 12 -0.17 -1.40 8.54
CA PRO A 12 -0.84 -1.41 7.24
C PRO A 12 -1.73 -2.64 6.99
N SER A 13 -1.67 -3.64 7.85
CA SER A 13 -2.44 -4.89 7.66
C SER A 13 -3.85 -4.77 8.23
N PRO A 14 -4.92 -5.04 7.45
CA PRO A 14 -6.31 -4.92 7.88
C PRO A 14 -6.63 -5.65 9.19
N VAL A 15 -6.11 -6.84 9.36
CA VAL A 15 -6.29 -7.63 10.60
C VAL A 15 -5.63 -6.93 11.80
N PHE A 16 -4.43 -6.40 11.61
CA PHE A 16 -3.68 -5.80 12.73
C PHE A 16 -4.19 -4.41 13.11
N TYR A 17 -4.57 -3.55 12.16
CA TYR A 17 -5.10 -2.26 12.53
C TYR A 17 -6.50 -2.36 13.19
N LYS A 18 -7.30 -3.38 12.85
CA LYS A 18 -8.54 -3.67 13.57
C LYS A 18 -8.30 -4.15 15.01
N LEU A 19 -7.20 -4.88 15.26
CA LEU A 19 -6.82 -5.31 16.60
C LEU A 19 -6.20 -4.19 17.44
N LYS A 20 -5.58 -3.19 16.81
CA LYS A 20 -4.87 -2.08 17.45
C LYS A 20 -5.32 -0.73 16.88
N PRO A 21 -6.62 -0.37 17.02
CA PRO A 21 -7.15 0.81 16.35
C PRO A 21 -6.60 2.13 16.89
N LEU A 22 -6.41 2.26 18.20
CA LEU A 22 -5.88 3.47 18.81
C LEU A 22 -4.41 3.70 18.44
N GLU A 23 -3.58 2.66 18.52
CA GLU A 23 -2.17 2.75 18.11
C GLU A 23 -2.05 3.06 16.60
N THR A 24 -2.94 2.49 15.79
CA THR A 24 -2.96 2.77 14.35
C THR A 24 -3.27 4.23 14.09
N PHE A 25 -4.29 4.77 14.77
CA PHE A 25 -4.67 6.17 14.65
C PHE A 25 -3.54 7.09 15.11
N TYR A 26 -2.99 6.85 16.29
CA TYR A 26 -1.85 7.59 16.84
C TYR A 26 -0.64 7.64 15.91
N LEU A 27 -0.21 6.48 15.38
CA LEU A 27 0.96 6.39 14.51
C LEU A 27 0.84 7.21 13.22
N ASN A 28 -0.36 7.30 12.66
CA ASN A 28 -0.59 7.97 11.39
C ASN A 28 -0.93 9.47 11.55
N SER A 29 -1.43 9.90 12.72
CA SER A 29 -1.85 11.27 13.00
C SER A 29 -0.91 11.99 13.96
N GLU A 30 -0.98 11.73 15.27
CA GLU A 30 -0.21 12.46 16.29
C GLU A 30 1.30 12.27 16.11
N LEU A 31 1.74 11.04 15.85
CA LEU A 31 3.16 10.79 15.59
C LEU A 31 3.63 11.48 14.30
N CYS A 32 2.77 11.57 13.27
CA CYS A 32 3.05 12.34 12.07
C CYS A 32 3.31 13.82 12.42
N LYS A 33 2.44 14.43 13.26
CA LYS A 33 2.63 15.81 13.74
C LYS A 33 3.95 15.98 14.50
N ILE A 34 4.31 15.04 15.36
CA ILE A 34 5.58 15.08 16.11
C ILE A 34 6.79 15.10 15.15
N PHE A 35 6.77 14.29 14.09
CA PHE A 35 7.85 14.29 13.10
C PHE A 35 7.84 15.51 12.18
N LEU A 36 6.69 16.11 11.92
CA LEU A 36 6.59 17.40 11.24
C LEU A 36 7.22 18.53 12.08
N ASP A 37 6.89 18.60 13.39
CA ASP A 37 7.50 19.53 14.33
C ASP A 37 9.03 19.34 14.39
N PHE A 38 9.48 18.10 14.44
CA PHE A 38 10.89 17.76 14.42
C PHE A 38 11.57 18.24 13.12
N SER A 39 10.95 17.97 11.96
CA SER A 39 11.47 18.36 10.65
C SER A 39 11.54 19.87 10.51
N LEU A 40 10.56 20.60 11.03
CA LEU A 40 10.55 22.06 11.05
C LEU A 40 11.72 22.62 11.87
N ARG A 41 11.93 22.09 13.11
CA ARG A 41 13.07 22.50 13.96
C ARG A 41 14.44 22.19 13.33
N LYS A 42 14.55 21.05 12.63
CA LYS A 42 15.80 20.61 11.97
C LYS A 42 16.01 21.21 10.58
N LYS A 43 15.02 21.94 10.06
CA LYS A 43 14.99 22.43 8.68
C LYS A 43 15.17 21.31 7.65
N SER A 44 14.71 20.10 7.98
CA SER A 44 14.81 18.93 7.11
C SER A 44 13.59 18.82 6.19
N LYS A 45 13.75 18.15 5.05
CA LYS A 45 12.60 17.70 4.23
C LYS A 45 11.78 16.67 4.99
N PHE A 46 10.48 16.62 4.73
CA PHE A 46 9.61 15.61 5.31
C PHE A 46 8.80 14.87 4.23
N VAL A 47 8.73 13.55 4.33
CA VAL A 47 7.91 12.73 3.43
C VAL A 47 6.98 11.86 4.25
N PHE A 48 5.68 12.06 4.06
CA PHE A 48 4.64 11.25 4.68
C PHE A 48 4.25 10.07 3.77
N PHE A 49 4.36 8.85 4.29
CA PHE A 49 3.80 7.68 3.64
C PHE A 49 2.33 7.53 4.05
N SER A 50 1.46 8.04 3.19
CA SER A 50 0.02 7.83 3.24
C SER A 50 -0.35 6.43 2.74
N SER A 51 -1.46 6.28 2.06
CA SER A 51 -1.93 4.99 1.53
C SER A 51 -2.94 5.21 0.41
N SER A 52 -3.08 4.25 -0.49
CA SER A 52 -4.22 4.19 -1.41
C SER A 52 -5.56 3.95 -0.70
N GLU A 53 -5.53 3.55 0.57
CA GLU A 53 -6.75 3.33 1.38
C GLU A 53 -7.55 4.62 1.59
N ILE A 54 -6.90 5.80 1.57
CA ILE A 54 -7.56 7.11 1.68
C ILE A 54 -8.60 7.38 0.58
N TYR A 55 -8.50 6.65 -0.53
CA TYR A 55 -9.45 6.75 -1.63
C TYR A 55 -10.75 5.96 -1.40
N GLY A 56 -10.74 5.04 -0.43
CA GLY A 56 -11.88 4.17 -0.14
C GLY A 56 -12.23 3.27 -1.32
N ASN A 57 -13.49 3.29 -1.74
CA ASN A 57 -14.01 2.53 -2.88
C ASN A 57 -14.43 3.49 -4.01
N PRO A 58 -13.50 3.90 -4.90
CA PRO A 58 -13.79 4.84 -5.97
C PRO A 58 -14.84 4.31 -6.95
N ASP A 59 -15.65 5.20 -7.50
CA ASP A 59 -16.54 4.88 -8.61
C ASP A 59 -15.71 4.54 -9.87
N ILE A 60 -16.28 3.76 -10.78
CA ILE A 60 -15.60 3.26 -12.00
C ILE A 60 -14.95 4.41 -12.80
N LYS A 61 -15.61 5.57 -12.91
CA LYS A 61 -15.10 6.76 -13.61
C LYS A 61 -13.84 7.37 -12.99
N ASN A 62 -13.55 7.04 -11.74
CA ASN A 62 -12.38 7.50 -10.99
C ASN A 62 -11.29 6.42 -10.88
N ILE A 63 -11.30 5.42 -11.75
CA ILE A 63 -10.29 4.35 -11.85
C ILE A 63 -9.77 4.28 -13.28
N PRO A 64 -8.44 4.45 -13.48
CA PRO A 64 -7.36 4.65 -12.50
C PRO A 64 -7.52 5.92 -11.66
N THR A 65 -7.19 5.83 -10.35
CA THR A 65 -7.47 6.88 -9.39
C THR A 65 -6.34 7.92 -9.35
N LYS A 66 -6.68 9.17 -9.69
CA LYS A 66 -5.76 10.31 -9.65
C LYS A 66 -5.56 10.86 -8.25
N GLU A 67 -4.44 11.54 -8.01
CA GLU A 67 -4.14 12.19 -6.72
C GLU A 67 -5.16 13.28 -6.35
N THR A 68 -5.86 13.85 -7.32
CA THR A 68 -6.92 14.86 -7.14
C THR A 68 -8.25 14.28 -6.67
N TYR A 69 -8.42 12.95 -6.68
CA TYR A 69 -9.65 12.33 -6.19
C TYR A 69 -9.69 12.38 -4.66
N GLU A 70 -10.74 13.00 -4.10
CA GLU A 70 -10.87 13.25 -2.67
C GLU A 70 -11.15 12.02 -1.82
N GLY A 71 -11.64 10.94 -2.42
CA GLY A 71 -11.90 9.66 -1.76
C GLY A 71 -13.34 9.49 -1.26
N ARG A 72 -13.70 8.22 -1.02
CA ARG A 72 -14.99 7.80 -0.41
C ARG A 72 -14.71 6.85 0.74
N VAL A 73 -14.34 7.41 1.88
CA VAL A 73 -14.12 6.67 3.12
C VAL A 73 -15.21 7.02 4.14
N SER A 74 -15.46 6.10 5.06
CA SER A 74 -16.39 6.32 6.18
C SER A 74 -15.59 6.66 7.43
N SER A 75 -16.00 7.69 8.15
CA SER A 75 -15.41 8.03 9.46
C SER A 75 -15.82 7.07 10.58
N ILE A 76 -16.86 6.26 10.37
CA ILE A 76 -17.43 5.31 11.34
C ILE A 76 -17.51 3.90 10.72
N SER A 77 -16.35 3.23 10.60
CA SER A 77 -16.24 1.86 10.10
C SER A 77 -15.08 1.12 10.76
N ASP A 78 -15.03 -0.19 10.61
CA ASP A 78 -13.88 -1.02 11.05
C ASP A 78 -12.52 -0.57 10.46
N ARG A 79 -12.55 0.19 9.35
CA ARG A 79 -11.37 0.65 8.61
C ARG A 79 -10.97 2.08 8.98
N SER A 80 -11.87 2.84 9.60
CA SER A 80 -11.69 4.29 9.84
C SER A 80 -10.45 4.62 10.63
N CYS A 81 -10.04 3.77 11.58
CA CYS A 81 -8.82 3.98 12.35
C CYS A 81 -7.57 4.07 11.46
N TYR A 82 -7.56 3.39 10.32
CA TYR A 82 -6.46 3.46 9.35
C TYR A 82 -6.71 4.52 8.28
N ASP A 83 -7.87 4.44 7.62
CA ASP A 83 -8.18 5.28 6.46
C ASP A 83 -8.21 6.77 6.86
N GLU A 84 -8.93 7.13 7.93
CA GLU A 84 -9.04 8.51 8.41
C GLU A 84 -7.75 9.00 9.09
N SER A 85 -7.01 8.14 9.79
CA SER A 85 -5.74 8.57 10.36
C SER A 85 -4.68 8.88 9.31
N LYS A 86 -4.68 8.16 8.18
CA LYS A 86 -3.82 8.49 7.02
C LYS A 86 -4.26 9.83 6.39
N ARG A 87 -5.56 10.09 6.29
CA ARG A 87 -6.09 11.40 5.85
C ARG A 87 -5.70 12.52 6.81
N ALA A 88 -5.80 12.29 8.11
CA ALA A 88 -5.36 13.25 9.13
C ALA A 88 -3.85 13.57 9.01
N GLY A 89 -3.01 12.55 8.77
CA GLY A 89 -1.58 12.76 8.50
C GLY A 89 -1.31 13.57 7.23
N GLU A 90 -2.08 13.36 6.15
CA GLU A 90 -2.02 14.21 4.96
C GLU A 90 -2.43 15.66 5.28
N THR A 91 -3.48 15.85 6.06
CA THR A 91 -3.95 17.17 6.49
C THR A 91 -2.90 17.91 7.32
N TYR A 92 -2.25 17.24 8.28
CA TYR A 92 -1.12 17.80 9.00
C TYR A 92 0.01 18.21 8.06
N THR A 93 0.40 17.33 7.13
CA THR A 93 1.46 17.61 6.16
C THR A 93 1.13 18.82 5.29
N TYR A 94 -0.13 18.95 4.85
CA TYR A 94 -0.64 20.11 4.11
C TYR A 94 -0.57 21.42 4.93
N ILE A 95 -0.99 21.38 6.21
CA ILE A 95 -0.92 22.54 7.11
C ILE A 95 0.52 23.00 7.28
N TYR A 96 1.46 22.07 7.51
CA TYR A 96 2.87 22.43 7.71
C TYR A 96 3.51 23.01 6.44
N LYS A 97 3.13 22.48 5.27
CA LYS A 97 3.54 23.05 3.99
C LYS A 97 3.09 24.50 3.84
N ASN A 98 1.81 24.77 4.07
CA ASN A 98 1.25 26.09 3.75
C ASN A 98 1.50 27.14 4.85
N LYS A 99 1.44 26.74 6.13
CA LYS A 99 1.60 27.67 7.26
C LYS A 99 3.07 27.95 7.58
N PHE A 100 3.93 26.95 7.45
CA PHE A 100 5.33 27.05 7.86
C PHE A 100 6.32 26.92 6.69
N ASN A 101 5.83 26.83 5.47
CA ASN A 101 6.62 26.63 4.25
C ASN A 101 7.60 25.43 4.35
N LEU A 102 7.21 24.38 5.10
CA LEU A 102 8.01 23.18 5.24
C LEU A 102 8.11 22.45 3.89
N ASN A 103 9.32 22.11 3.47
CA ASN A 103 9.54 21.27 2.29
C ASN A 103 9.08 19.84 2.60
N CYS A 104 7.85 19.52 2.25
CA CYS A 104 7.26 18.20 2.52
C CYS A 104 6.45 17.66 1.33
N LYS A 105 6.29 16.34 1.32
CA LYS A 105 5.58 15.60 0.28
C LYS A 105 4.77 14.46 0.88
N ILE A 106 3.79 13.99 0.09
CA ILE A 106 2.94 12.86 0.43
C ILE A 106 3.12 11.79 -0.65
N ILE A 107 3.36 10.56 -0.22
CA ILE A 107 3.38 9.37 -1.07
C ILE A 107 2.19 8.49 -0.72
N ARG A 108 1.41 8.09 -1.72
CA ARG A 108 0.28 7.16 -1.61
C ARG A 108 0.63 5.82 -2.27
N PRO A 109 1.14 4.85 -1.51
CA PRO A 109 1.51 3.53 -2.03
C PRO A 109 0.31 2.71 -2.49
N PHE A 110 0.47 1.98 -3.61
CA PHE A 110 -0.50 1.01 -4.11
C PHE A 110 0.07 -0.42 -4.08
N ASN A 111 -0.29 -1.18 -3.06
CA ASN A 111 -0.02 -2.62 -2.89
C ASN A 111 1.43 -3.04 -3.19
N PHE A 112 2.39 -2.41 -2.52
CA PHE A 112 3.79 -2.82 -2.60
C PHE A 112 4.00 -4.23 -2.05
N TYR A 113 4.81 -5.01 -2.73
CA TYR A 113 5.22 -6.34 -2.28
C TYR A 113 6.67 -6.63 -2.68
N GLY A 114 7.30 -7.56 -1.96
CA GLY A 114 8.66 -7.98 -2.25
C GLY A 114 9.36 -8.53 -1.02
N ASN A 115 10.66 -8.73 -1.13
CA ASN A 115 11.50 -9.22 -0.05
C ASN A 115 11.38 -8.31 1.19
N GLY A 116 11.47 -8.90 2.38
CA GLY A 116 11.26 -8.21 3.66
C GLY A 116 9.85 -8.35 4.24
N MET A 117 8.85 -8.82 3.46
CA MET A 117 7.52 -9.12 4.01
C MET A 117 7.60 -10.35 4.93
N LYS A 118 7.04 -10.24 6.13
CA LYS A 118 7.11 -11.29 7.14
C LYS A 118 6.11 -12.42 6.87
N LYS A 119 6.43 -13.64 7.31
CA LYS A 119 5.53 -14.82 7.21
C LYS A 119 4.17 -14.65 7.90
N ASN A 120 4.09 -13.81 8.91
CA ASN A 120 2.84 -13.49 9.62
C ASN A 120 2.12 -12.26 9.08
N ASP A 121 2.62 -11.63 8.02
CA ASP A 121 1.91 -10.55 7.32
C ASP A 121 0.61 -11.10 6.70
N LYS A 122 -0.51 -10.44 7.01
CA LYS A 122 -1.85 -10.87 6.57
C LYS A 122 -2.28 -10.23 5.26
N ARG A 123 -1.42 -9.45 4.60
CA ARG A 123 -1.68 -8.96 3.25
C ARG A 123 -1.65 -10.12 2.25
N VAL A 124 -2.35 -9.95 1.13
CA VAL A 124 -2.71 -11.05 0.22
C VAL A 124 -1.53 -11.87 -0.32
N ILE A 125 -0.45 -11.22 -0.82
CA ILE A 125 0.68 -11.95 -1.43
C ILE A 125 1.43 -12.80 -0.40
N PRO A 126 1.96 -12.25 0.73
CA PRO A 126 2.64 -13.07 1.72
C PRO A 126 1.71 -14.14 2.31
N GLN A 127 0.43 -13.82 2.55
CA GLN A 127 -0.55 -14.80 3.05
C GLN A 127 -0.76 -15.96 2.08
N PHE A 128 -0.87 -15.70 0.77
CA PHE A 128 -1.04 -16.74 -0.22
C PHE A 128 0.20 -17.63 -0.35
N PHE A 129 1.41 -17.04 -0.34
CA PHE A 129 2.65 -17.84 -0.33
C PHE A 129 2.79 -18.66 0.94
N TYR A 130 2.53 -18.07 2.12
CA TYR A 130 2.58 -18.78 3.38
C TYR A 130 1.66 -20.00 3.41
N THR A 131 0.41 -19.83 2.99
CA THR A 131 -0.55 -20.94 2.98
C THR A 131 -0.27 -21.96 1.87
N ALA A 132 0.28 -21.53 0.73
CA ALA A 132 0.73 -22.44 -0.32
C ALA A 132 1.88 -23.33 0.18
N ILE A 133 2.86 -22.77 0.88
CA ILE A 133 4.03 -23.49 1.40
C ILE A 133 3.61 -24.44 2.52
N LYS A 134 2.91 -23.94 3.55
CA LYS A 134 2.62 -24.68 4.77
C LYS A 134 1.41 -25.62 4.66
N LYS A 135 0.40 -25.24 3.89
CA LYS A 135 -0.90 -25.96 3.86
C LYS A 135 -1.21 -26.58 2.51
N LYS A 136 -0.37 -26.38 1.48
CA LYS A 136 -0.67 -26.74 0.09
C LYS A 136 -2.04 -26.21 -0.38
N LYS A 137 -2.43 -25.04 0.12
CA LYS A 137 -3.68 -24.36 -0.19
C LYS A 137 -3.50 -22.87 -0.30
N ILE A 138 -4.29 -22.22 -1.16
CA ILE A 138 -4.39 -20.77 -1.27
C ILE A 138 -5.85 -20.40 -1.02
N PHE A 139 -6.10 -19.38 -0.20
CA PHE A 139 -7.44 -19.01 0.25
C PHE A 139 -7.82 -17.59 -0.17
N PRO A 140 -8.35 -17.38 -1.41
CA PRO A 140 -9.02 -16.14 -1.73
C PRO A 140 -10.26 -15.94 -0.88
N PHE A 141 -10.51 -14.68 -0.43
CA PHE A 141 -11.72 -14.37 0.33
C PHE A 141 -12.92 -14.16 -0.59
N SER A 142 -14.12 -14.57 -0.12
CA SER A 142 -15.39 -14.52 -0.84
C SER A 142 -15.24 -15.19 -2.21
N ASN A 143 -15.71 -14.57 -3.29
CA ASN A 143 -15.53 -15.05 -4.66
C ASN A 143 -14.16 -14.69 -5.28
N GLY A 144 -13.33 -13.91 -4.59
CA GLY A 144 -12.01 -13.48 -5.06
C GLY A 144 -12.05 -12.48 -6.21
N ASN A 145 -13.16 -11.77 -6.44
CA ASN A 145 -13.36 -10.87 -7.58
C ASN A 145 -12.79 -9.47 -7.35
N GLN A 146 -12.50 -9.08 -6.08
CA GLN A 146 -11.87 -7.79 -5.81
C GLN A 146 -10.53 -7.67 -6.53
N THR A 147 -10.33 -6.55 -7.24
CA THR A 147 -9.15 -6.35 -8.07
C THR A 147 -8.16 -5.35 -7.48
N ARG A 148 -6.89 -5.59 -7.70
CA ARG A 148 -5.77 -4.73 -7.29
C ARG A 148 -4.71 -4.72 -8.38
N THR A 149 -3.93 -3.67 -8.39
CA THR A 149 -2.62 -3.66 -9.01
C THR A 149 -1.57 -3.96 -7.94
N TYR A 150 -0.44 -4.53 -8.33
CA TYR A 150 0.65 -4.89 -7.43
C TYR A 150 1.97 -4.32 -7.95
N CYS A 151 2.68 -3.58 -7.11
CA CYS A 151 3.97 -3.01 -7.46
C CYS A 151 5.09 -3.73 -6.69
N HIS A 152 6.03 -4.31 -7.44
CA HIS A 152 7.19 -4.93 -6.80
C HIS A 152 8.10 -3.87 -6.18
N ILE A 153 8.71 -4.17 -5.04
CA ILE A 153 9.51 -3.20 -4.29
C ILE A 153 10.71 -2.67 -5.09
N ILE A 154 11.24 -3.46 -6.03
CA ILE A 154 12.32 -3.03 -6.94
C ILE A 154 11.87 -1.87 -7.84
N ASP A 155 10.62 -1.85 -8.28
CA ASP A 155 10.06 -0.74 -9.04
C ASP A 155 9.65 0.42 -8.13
N ALA A 156 9.17 0.12 -6.92
CA ALA A 156 8.68 1.15 -6.00
C ALA A 156 9.81 2.02 -5.43
N ILE A 157 10.95 1.43 -5.05
CA ILE A 157 12.05 2.15 -4.39
C ILE A 157 12.61 3.29 -5.25
N PRO A 158 12.95 3.11 -6.54
CA PRO A 158 13.41 4.21 -7.38
C PRO A 158 12.39 5.36 -7.47
N GLN A 159 11.09 5.04 -7.57
CA GLN A 159 10.02 6.05 -7.58
C GLN A 159 10.01 6.85 -6.27
N ILE A 160 10.10 6.16 -5.12
CA ILE A 160 10.14 6.78 -3.80
C ILE A 160 11.35 7.73 -3.70
N ILE A 161 12.54 7.28 -4.10
CA ILE A 161 13.77 8.07 -4.07
C ILE A 161 13.63 9.32 -4.97
N ASN A 162 13.15 9.15 -6.20
CA ASN A 162 12.92 10.27 -7.10
C ASN A 162 11.95 11.29 -6.50
N VAL A 163 10.84 10.86 -5.92
CA VAL A 163 9.87 11.74 -5.26
C VAL A 163 10.51 12.46 -4.06
N CYS A 164 11.27 11.76 -3.23
CA CYS A 164 11.92 12.36 -2.05
C CYS A 164 12.90 13.50 -2.41
N PHE A 165 13.68 13.31 -3.47
CA PHE A 165 14.78 14.21 -3.78
C PHE A 165 14.45 15.18 -4.92
N LEU A 166 13.74 14.75 -5.94
CA LEU A 166 13.55 15.48 -7.19
C LEU A 166 12.08 15.89 -7.44
N GLY A 167 11.11 15.28 -6.78
CA GLY A 167 9.69 15.53 -7.02
C GLY A 167 9.31 16.99 -6.85
N LYS A 168 8.54 17.55 -7.78
CA LYS A 168 8.04 18.93 -7.77
C LYS A 168 6.63 19.04 -7.22
N LYS A 169 5.81 17.99 -7.36
CA LYS A 169 4.43 17.96 -6.88
C LYS A 169 4.37 17.63 -5.38
N PHE A 170 3.27 17.97 -4.75
CA PHE A 170 3.07 17.74 -3.32
C PHE A 170 2.64 16.32 -3.01
N VAL A 171 1.83 15.68 -3.89
CA VAL A 171 1.27 14.34 -3.68
C VAL A 171 1.60 13.47 -4.88
N TYR A 172 1.97 12.22 -4.62
CA TYR A 172 2.24 11.21 -5.64
C TYR A 172 1.61 9.86 -5.30
N ASN A 173 0.86 9.32 -6.25
CA ASN A 173 0.56 7.91 -6.26
C ASN A 173 1.80 7.13 -6.69
N ILE A 174 2.17 6.11 -5.94
CA ILE A 174 3.25 5.20 -6.35
C ILE A 174 2.71 3.79 -6.47
N GLY A 175 2.88 3.20 -7.64
CA GLY A 175 2.38 1.87 -7.94
C GLY A 175 2.67 1.45 -9.37
N ASN A 176 2.18 0.26 -9.72
CA ASN A 176 2.21 -0.25 -11.09
C ASN A 176 0.76 -0.33 -11.60
N SER A 177 0.41 0.43 -12.63
CA SER A 177 -0.93 0.45 -13.23
C SER A 177 -1.10 -0.54 -14.39
N ASN A 178 -0.04 -1.25 -14.79
CA ASN A 178 -0.04 -2.05 -16.02
C ASN A 178 -0.91 -3.30 -15.94
N GLU A 179 -1.06 -3.90 -14.76
CA GLU A 179 -1.85 -5.12 -14.60
C GLU A 179 -2.75 -5.07 -13.35
N GLU A 180 -4.06 -4.84 -13.58
CA GLU A 180 -5.08 -4.97 -12.55
C GLU A 180 -5.63 -6.41 -12.57
N ILE A 181 -5.50 -7.15 -11.48
CA ILE A 181 -5.92 -8.55 -11.38
C ILE A 181 -6.79 -8.82 -10.17
N SER A 182 -7.69 -9.78 -10.28
CA SER A 182 -8.49 -10.24 -9.16
C SER A 182 -7.68 -11.11 -8.19
N ALA A 183 -8.10 -11.17 -6.92
CA ALA A 183 -7.47 -12.04 -5.93
C ALA A 183 -7.45 -13.51 -6.37
N TYR A 184 -8.50 -13.97 -7.09
CA TYR A 184 -8.56 -15.31 -7.65
C TYR A 184 -7.54 -15.52 -8.77
N LYS A 185 -7.39 -14.54 -9.71
CA LYS A 185 -6.35 -14.59 -10.75
C LYS A 185 -4.94 -14.56 -10.13
N LEU A 186 -4.72 -13.75 -9.09
CA LEU A 186 -3.47 -13.74 -8.33
C LEU A 186 -3.17 -15.12 -7.73
N ALA A 187 -4.15 -15.77 -7.11
CA ALA A 187 -4.00 -17.13 -6.57
C ALA A 187 -3.60 -18.15 -7.65
N LYS A 188 -4.19 -18.05 -8.86
CA LYS A 188 -3.80 -18.89 -10.02
C LYS A 188 -2.35 -18.61 -10.45
N LYS A 189 -1.94 -17.34 -10.54
CA LYS A 189 -0.54 -16.98 -10.88
C LYS A 189 0.43 -17.54 -9.82
N ILE A 190 0.14 -17.39 -8.53
CA ILE A 190 0.97 -17.93 -7.45
C ILE A 190 1.04 -19.45 -7.52
N LYS A 191 -0.07 -20.17 -7.71
CA LYS A 191 -0.07 -21.63 -7.92
C LYS A 191 0.84 -22.03 -9.09
N LYS A 192 0.73 -21.35 -10.23
CA LYS A 192 1.59 -21.59 -11.40
C LYS A 192 3.07 -21.33 -11.08
N VAL A 193 3.39 -20.22 -10.43
CA VAL A 193 4.75 -19.87 -10.02
C VAL A 193 5.33 -20.87 -9.02
N MET A 194 4.52 -21.37 -8.07
CA MET A 194 4.95 -22.41 -7.13
C MET A 194 5.37 -23.70 -7.83
N GLY A 195 4.70 -24.06 -8.94
CA GLY A 195 5.00 -25.24 -9.73
C GLY A 195 4.58 -26.57 -9.09
N GLU A 196 3.79 -26.54 -8.04
CA GLU A 196 3.35 -27.73 -7.30
C GLU A 196 1.87 -28.05 -7.59
N LYS A 197 1.63 -29.19 -8.25
CA LYS A 197 0.26 -29.64 -8.63
C LYS A 197 -0.65 -29.83 -7.41
N SER A 198 -0.10 -30.25 -6.28
CA SER A 198 -0.80 -30.47 -5.01
C SER A 198 -1.47 -29.22 -4.42
N ILE A 199 -1.03 -28.02 -4.78
CA ILE A 199 -1.60 -26.79 -4.27
C ILE A 199 -3.03 -26.61 -4.81
N LYS A 200 -4.01 -26.54 -3.88
CA LYS A 200 -5.42 -26.30 -4.20
C LYS A 200 -5.80 -24.85 -3.90
N ILE A 201 -6.63 -24.26 -4.76
CA ILE A 201 -7.24 -22.93 -4.50
C ILE A 201 -8.65 -23.22 -3.95
N LYS A 202 -8.95 -22.66 -2.79
CA LYS A 202 -10.25 -22.80 -2.12
C LYS A 202 -10.70 -21.43 -1.62
N ASN A 203 -11.78 -20.91 -2.17
CA ASN A 203 -12.40 -19.70 -1.65
C ASN A 203 -12.94 -19.95 -0.23
N ILE A 204 -12.80 -18.94 0.61
CA ILE A 204 -13.31 -18.95 1.99
C ILE A 204 -14.00 -17.62 2.30
N GLU A 205 -14.89 -17.63 3.25
CA GLU A 205 -15.51 -16.41 3.76
C GLU A 205 -14.46 -15.51 4.46
N TYR A 206 -14.76 -14.22 4.52
CA TYR A 206 -13.92 -13.30 5.29
C TYR A 206 -13.86 -13.71 6.76
N PRO A 207 -12.69 -13.77 7.37
CA PRO A 207 -12.59 -14.03 8.81
C PRO A 207 -13.41 -13.00 9.61
N LYS A 208 -13.99 -13.41 10.74
CA LYS A 208 -14.80 -12.53 11.61
C LYS A 208 -14.04 -11.25 12.05
N ASN A 209 -12.73 -11.37 12.22
CA ASN A 209 -11.85 -10.25 12.59
C ASN A 209 -11.33 -9.45 11.38
N TYR A 210 -11.75 -9.74 10.15
CA TYR A 210 -11.40 -8.94 8.98
C TYR A 210 -12.33 -7.72 8.90
N PRO A 211 -11.82 -6.52 8.58
CA PRO A 211 -12.67 -5.33 8.43
C PRO A 211 -13.69 -5.50 7.31
N ARG A 212 -14.91 -5.04 7.56
CA ARG A 212 -15.96 -4.98 6.53
C ARG A 212 -15.66 -3.87 5.52
N ASN A 213 -16.43 -3.83 4.44
CA ASN A 213 -16.33 -2.80 3.38
C ASN A 213 -14.97 -2.78 2.67
N GLU A 214 -14.45 -3.96 2.32
CA GLU A 214 -13.25 -4.08 1.48
C GLU A 214 -13.51 -3.42 0.11
N PRO A 215 -12.68 -2.44 -0.33
CA PRO A 215 -12.83 -1.82 -1.63
C PRO A 215 -12.81 -2.85 -2.77
N LEU A 216 -13.68 -2.68 -3.76
CA LEU A 216 -13.81 -3.64 -4.86
C LEU A 216 -12.63 -3.53 -5.84
N ARG A 217 -12.22 -2.30 -6.19
CA ARG A 217 -11.15 -2.04 -7.15
C ARG A 217 -10.14 -1.03 -6.63
N ARG A 218 -8.86 -1.25 -6.99
CA ARG A 218 -7.77 -0.29 -6.75
C ARG A 218 -6.73 -0.35 -7.86
N CYS A 219 -6.66 0.74 -8.62
CA CYS A 219 -5.67 0.96 -9.66
C CYS A 219 -5.22 2.42 -9.59
N PRO A 220 -3.92 2.72 -9.45
CA PRO A 220 -3.43 4.10 -9.44
C PRO A 220 -3.40 4.71 -10.83
N ASP A 221 -3.71 5.98 -10.91
CA ASP A 221 -3.14 6.83 -11.95
C ASP A 221 -1.72 7.23 -11.49
N VAL A 222 -0.72 6.99 -12.32
CA VAL A 222 0.69 7.30 -12.04
C VAL A 222 1.27 8.30 -13.03
N SER A 223 0.40 9.07 -13.71
CA SER A 223 0.82 10.06 -14.71
C SER A 223 1.79 11.09 -14.13
N ASN A 224 1.59 11.52 -12.88
CA ASN A 224 2.52 12.43 -12.21
C ASN A 224 3.97 11.92 -12.17
N LEU A 225 4.17 10.60 -11.96
CA LEU A 225 5.50 10.00 -12.00
C LEU A 225 6.04 9.85 -13.42
N LYS A 226 5.17 9.47 -14.38
CA LYS A 226 5.54 9.34 -15.78
C LYS A 226 6.00 10.68 -16.35
N ASP A 227 5.24 11.74 -16.10
CA ASP A 227 5.52 13.07 -16.63
C ASP A 227 6.80 13.70 -16.03
N GLU A 228 7.07 13.46 -14.74
CA GLU A 228 8.26 14.04 -14.09
C GLU A 228 9.53 13.22 -14.26
N PHE A 229 9.42 11.88 -14.29
CA PHE A 229 10.60 10.99 -14.16
C PHE A 229 10.74 10.01 -15.32
N ASN A 230 9.87 10.06 -16.34
CA ASN A 230 9.82 9.07 -17.42
C ASN A 230 9.76 7.63 -16.91
N TYR A 231 9.18 7.44 -15.71
CA TYR A 231 9.23 6.16 -15.02
C TYR A 231 8.14 5.22 -15.54
N ILE A 232 8.55 4.02 -15.93
CA ILE A 232 7.66 2.92 -16.31
C ILE A 232 8.02 1.72 -15.42
N PRO A 233 7.05 1.16 -14.66
CA PRO A 233 7.29 -0.08 -13.92
C PRO A 233 7.73 -1.19 -14.86
N SER A 234 8.83 -1.87 -14.53
CA SER A 234 9.47 -2.87 -15.38
C SER A 234 9.15 -4.31 -14.96
N ILE A 235 8.79 -4.50 -13.70
CA ILE A 235 8.54 -5.84 -13.14
C ILE A 235 7.07 -6.21 -13.31
N GLU A 236 6.81 -7.15 -14.21
CA GLU A 236 5.48 -7.77 -14.33
C GLU A 236 5.12 -8.57 -13.06
N VAL A 237 3.82 -8.66 -12.77
CA VAL A 237 3.35 -9.38 -11.57
C VAL A 237 3.89 -10.82 -11.52
N THR A 238 3.87 -11.54 -12.63
CA THR A 238 4.36 -12.93 -12.67
C THR A 238 5.86 -13.03 -12.36
N GLU A 239 6.66 -12.09 -12.85
CA GLU A 239 8.10 -12.06 -12.59
C GLU A 239 8.38 -11.72 -11.11
N GLY A 240 7.77 -10.67 -10.58
CA GLY A 240 7.89 -10.31 -9.17
C GLY A 240 7.44 -11.43 -8.23
N LEU A 241 6.40 -12.19 -8.60
CA LEU A 241 5.99 -13.39 -7.85
C LEU A 241 7.06 -14.51 -7.90
N LYS A 242 7.79 -14.68 -9.00
CA LYS A 242 8.92 -15.63 -9.07
C LYS A 242 10.06 -15.20 -8.13
N MET A 243 10.38 -13.91 -8.11
CA MET A 243 11.36 -13.34 -7.18
C MET A 243 10.92 -13.55 -5.73
N PHE A 244 9.68 -13.22 -5.41
CA PHE A 244 9.12 -13.39 -4.07
C PHE A 244 9.05 -14.86 -3.63
N LYS A 245 8.81 -15.81 -4.56
CA LYS A 245 8.87 -17.25 -4.25
C LYS A 245 10.23 -17.67 -3.67
N LYS A 246 11.33 -17.20 -4.26
CA LYS A 246 12.68 -17.53 -3.77
C LYS A 246 12.85 -17.06 -2.32
N TYR A 247 12.42 -15.83 -2.04
CA TYR A 247 12.44 -15.27 -0.70
C TYR A 247 11.50 -16.03 0.26
N ALA A 248 10.24 -16.24 -0.12
CA ALA A 248 9.24 -16.89 0.74
C ALA A 248 9.61 -18.34 1.09
N LYS A 249 10.22 -19.10 0.19
CA LYS A 249 10.69 -20.47 0.47
C LYS A 249 11.80 -20.52 1.52
N ARG A 250 12.59 -19.45 1.65
CA ARG A 250 13.65 -19.36 2.65
C ARG A 250 13.12 -18.87 4.01
N GLU A 251 12.20 -17.92 4.02
CA GLU A 251 11.80 -17.19 5.22
C GLU A 251 10.48 -17.71 5.83
N PHE A 252 9.62 -18.39 5.08
CA PHE A 252 8.32 -18.90 5.52
C PHE A 252 8.35 -20.39 5.79
#